data_fc9b354dabe1aab382324bc3a2ee1398
#
_entry.id   fc9b354dabe1aab382324bc3a2ee1398
#
_cell.length_a   1.000
_cell.length_b   1.000
_cell.length_c   1.000
_cell.angle_alpha   90.00
_cell.angle_beta   90.00
_cell.angle_gamma   90.00
#
_symmetry.space_group_name_H-M   'P 1'
#
loop_
_entity.id
_entity.type
_entity.pdbx_description
1 polymer ?
#
loop_
_entity_poly.entity_id
_entity_poly.type
_entity_poly.pdbx_seq_one_letter_code
_entity_poly.pdbx_strand_id
1 'polypeptide(L)'
;MKKSILLYLCILLVLTNVFTYAFLNSQVKFETKNYDNLDKKFSDTINSYLLKIDDADYFSLEKNDRAQDYFENKATGKFISQDKLIPYVKEKLLDLNNNPNGNRFTGYEKIDGKPFIINKLKFLNHRWIIADFNNGSMWGEVILKYFINPDETVSFEIAETIIYSQ
;
A
#
# COMPACT_ATOMS: atom_id res chain seq x y z
N MET A 1 57.20 37.25 42.17
CA MET A 1 57.10 36.22 41.14
C MET A 1 55.97 35.21 41.41
N LYS A 2 55.86 34.54 42.56
CA LYS A 2 54.78 33.50 42.79
C LYS A 2 53.35 34.03 42.70
N LYS A 3 53.06 35.26 43.14
CA LYS A 3 51.69 35.85 43.05
C LYS A 3 51.25 36.15 41.62
N SER A 4 52.17 36.56 40.74
CA SER A 4 51.90 36.83 39.34
C SER A 4 51.60 35.55 38.56
N ILE A 5 52.27 34.45 38.86
CA ILE A 5 52.03 33.13 38.24
C ILE A 5 50.62 32.61 38.61
N LEU A 6 50.22 32.77 39.87
CA LEU A 6 48.88 32.35 40.30
C LEU A 6 47.81 33.16 39.60
N LEU A 7 47.97 34.44 39.37
CA LEU A 7 47.06 35.30 38.67
C LEU A 7 46.88 34.85 37.19
N TYR A 8 47.96 34.54 36.48
CA TYR A 8 47.96 34.06 35.14
C TYR A 8 47.24 32.66 35.02
N LEU A 9 47.47 31.80 36.03
CA LEU A 9 46.80 30.51 36.09
C LEU A 9 45.29 30.68 36.28
N CYS A 10 44.81 31.57 37.11
CA CYS A 10 43.41 31.87 37.29
C CYS A 10 42.77 32.43 36.01
N ILE A 11 43.43 33.34 35.31
CA ILE A 11 42.97 33.88 34.04
C ILE A 11 42.85 32.76 32.99
N LEU A 12 43.88 31.91 32.91
CA LEU A 12 43.84 30.76 31.98
C LEU A 12 42.64 29.82 32.28
N LEU A 13 42.38 29.48 33.53
CA LEU A 13 41.26 28.67 33.96
C LEU A 13 39.90 29.28 33.59
N VAL A 14 39.75 30.59 33.77
CA VAL A 14 38.53 31.29 33.37
C VAL A 14 38.35 31.25 31.87
N LEU A 15 39.41 31.55 31.11
CA LEU A 15 39.36 31.53 29.66
C LEU A 15 39.01 30.12 29.09
N THR A 16 39.61 29.06 29.65
CA THR A 16 39.27 27.68 29.23
C THR A 16 37.85 27.32 29.58
N ASN A 17 37.32 27.72 30.74
CA ASN A 17 35.92 27.50 31.07
C ASN A 17 34.96 28.22 30.11
N VAL A 18 35.22 29.48 29.80
CA VAL A 18 34.41 30.26 28.85
C VAL A 18 34.45 29.63 27.45
N PHE A 19 35.64 29.23 27.01
CA PHE A 19 35.77 28.55 25.70
C PHE A 19 35.02 27.22 25.67
N THR A 20 35.18 26.38 26.69
CA THR A 20 34.48 25.09 26.78
C THR A 20 32.98 25.29 26.79
N TYR A 21 32.45 26.24 27.54
CA TYR A 21 31.04 26.57 27.57
C TYR A 21 30.51 27.03 26.20
N ALA A 22 31.21 27.94 25.54
CA ALA A 22 30.84 28.43 24.23
C ALA A 22 30.85 27.31 23.17
N PHE A 23 31.88 26.45 23.21
CA PHE A 23 32.02 25.31 22.32
C PHE A 23 30.85 24.29 22.49
N LEU A 24 30.60 23.86 23.74
CA LEU A 24 29.54 22.92 24.05
C LEU A 24 28.15 23.47 23.66
N ASN A 25 27.89 24.74 23.97
CA ASN A 25 26.66 25.40 23.64
C ASN A 25 26.44 25.47 22.10
N SER A 26 27.52 25.73 21.35
CA SER A 26 27.48 25.71 19.88
C SER A 26 27.20 24.31 19.33
N GLN A 27 27.82 23.26 19.88
CA GLN A 27 27.54 21.88 19.50
C GLN A 27 26.09 21.50 19.78
N VAL A 28 25.59 21.78 20.98
CA VAL A 28 24.18 21.48 21.31
C VAL A 28 23.23 22.18 20.36
N LYS A 29 23.45 23.46 20.05
CA LYS A 29 22.63 24.17 19.08
C LYS A 29 22.67 23.56 17.68
N PHE A 30 23.84 23.11 17.23
CA PHE A 30 24.01 22.47 15.95
C PHE A 30 23.26 21.12 15.88
N GLU A 31 23.41 20.29 16.92
CA GLU A 31 22.74 19.02 17.02
C GLU A 31 21.20 19.19 17.08
N THR A 32 20.70 20.10 17.92
CA THR A 32 19.27 20.40 18.00
C THR A 32 18.71 20.80 16.62
N LYS A 33 19.42 21.70 15.93
CA LYS A 33 19.01 22.11 14.59
C LYS A 33 19.00 20.93 13.58
N ASN A 34 19.93 20.00 13.71
CA ASN A 34 19.97 18.81 12.87
C ASN A 34 18.80 17.86 13.18
N TYR A 35 18.49 17.67 14.46
CA TYR A 35 17.32 16.89 14.88
C TYR A 35 16.01 17.51 14.36
N ASP A 36 15.83 18.82 14.54
CA ASP A 36 14.64 19.52 14.04
C ASP A 36 14.49 19.40 12.53
N ASN A 37 15.59 19.52 11.78
CA ASN A 37 15.59 19.35 10.34
C ASN A 37 15.26 17.92 9.90
N LEU A 38 15.76 16.93 10.65
CA LEU A 38 15.49 15.51 10.40
C LEU A 38 14.02 15.20 10.68
N ASP A 39 13.50 15.63 11.81
CA ASP A 39 12.12 15.45 12.23
C ASP A 39 11.17 16.07 11.19
N LYS A 40 11.46 17.30 10.77
CA LYS A 40 10.70 17.96 9.71
C LYS A 40 10.72 17.15 8.41
N LYS A 41 11.87 16.67 7.95
CA LYS A 41 11.98 15.83 6.75
C LYS A 41 11.16 14.54 6.88
N PHE A 42 11.21 13.90 8.05
CA PHE A 42 10.40 12.71 8.34
C PHE A 42 8.90 13.01 8.26
N SER A 43 8.46 14.06 8.94
CA SER A 43 7.06 14.49 8.91
C SER A 43 6.58 14.81 7.50
N ASP A 44 7.36 15.58 6.73
CA ASP A 44 7.03 15.92 5.35
C ASP A 44 6.94 14.68 4.46
N THR A 45 7.87 13.72 4.66
CA THR A 45 7.89 12.46 3.93
C THR A 45 6.66 11.60 4.27
N ILE A 46 6.36 11.44 5.56
CA ILE A 46 5.19 10.69 6.03
C ILE A 46 3.90 11.31 5.47
N ASN A 47 3.74 12.63 5.57
CA ASN A 47 2.57 13.32 5.04
C ASN A 47 2.43 13.14 3.52
N SER A 48 3.53 13.18 2.77
CA SER A 48 3.55 12.90 1.34
C SER A 48 3.09 11.48 1.02
N TYR A 49 3.51 10.48 1.81
CA TYR A 49 3.08 9.09 1.64
C TYR A 49 1.61 8.90 2.03
N LEU A 50 1.15 9.53 3.11
CA LEU A 50 -0.25 9.46 3.52
C LEU A 50 -1.18 10.02 2.44
N LEU A 51 -0.85 11.16 1.83
CA LEU A 51 -1.61 11.71 0.72
C LEU A 51 -1.65 10.78 -0.50
N LYS A 52 -0.52 10.14 -0.84
CA LYS A 52 -0.47 9.18 -1.95
C LYS A 52 -1.28 7.92 -1.67
N ILE A 53 -1.26 7.43 -0.43
CA ILE A 53 -2.05 6.28 -0.02
C ILE A 53 -3.54 6.64 -0.06
N ASP A 54 -3.91 7.80 0.43
CA ASP A 54 -5.29 8.26 0.43
C ASP A 54 -5.86 8.39 -0.99
N ASP A 55 -5.09 8.96 -1.91
CA ASP A 55 -5.45 9.04 -3.33
C ASP A 55 -5.54 7.64 -3.99
N ALA A 56 -4.57 6.76 -3.71
CA ALA A 56 -4.54 5.41 -4.25
C ALA A 56 -5.70 4.53 -3.75
N ASP A 57 -6.17 4.77 -2.53
CA ASP A 57 -7.22 3.98 -1.88
C ASP A 57 -8.60 4.64 -1.94
N TYR A 58 -8.72 5.81 -2.57
CA TYR A 58 -9.98 6.55 -2.64
C TYR A 58 -11.17 5.73 -3.13
N PHE A 59 -10.94 4.87 -4.12
CA PHE A 59 -11.95 3.96 -4.66
C PHE A 59 -11.93 2.56 -4.03
N SER A 60 -11.01 2.30 -3.10
CA SER A 60 -10.88 0.97 -2.50
C SER A 60 -12.09 0.62 -1.64
N LEU A 61 -12.38 -0.68 -1.55
CA LEU A 61 -13.44 -1.17 -0.70
C LEU A 61 -13.18 -0.88 0.77
N GLU A 62 -11.90 -0.85 1.19
CA GLU A 62 -11.47 -0.67 2.56
C GLU A 62 -11.78 0.73 3.13
N LYS A 63 -11.80 1.75 2.29
CA LYS A 63 -12.01 3.15 2.71
C LYS A 63 -13.36 3.73 2.30
N ASN A 64 -14.20 2.96 1.62
CA ASN A 64 -15.47 3.44 1.11
C ASN A 64 -16.65 2.78 1.84
N ASP A 65 -17.16 3.45 2.88
CA ASP A 65 -18.27 2.97 3.70
C ASP A 65 -19.51 2.63 2.86
N ARG A 66 -19.83 3.46 1.83
CA ARG A 66 -20.95 3.19 0.93
C ARG A 66 -20.75 1.92 0.10
N ALA A 67 -19.51 1.60 -0.24
CA ALA A 67 -19.18 0.37 -0.94
C ALA A 67 -19.27 -0.84 -0.01
N GLN A 68 -18.94 -0.66 1.27
CA GLN A 68 -19.11 -1.70 2.31
C GLN A 68 -20.57 -1.98 2.59
N ASP A 69 -21.43 -0.95 2.73
CA ASP A 69 -22.87 -1.08 2.94
C ASP A 69 -23.55 -1.87 1.81
N TYR A 70 -22.94 -1.91 0.63
CA TYR A 70 -23.45 -2.70 -0.50
C TYR A 70 -23.53 -4.21 -0.20
N PHE A 71 -22.69 -4.70 0.70
CA PHE A 71 -22.65 -6.12 1.10
C PHE A 71 -23.51 -6.45 2.31
N GLU A 72 -24.32 -5.49 2.78
CA GLU A 72 -25.36 -5.78 3.73
C GLU A 72 -26.51 -6.52 3.03
N ASN A 73 -26.78 -7.76 3.45
CA ASN A 73 -27.94 -8.47 3.00
C ASN A 73 -29.19 -7.90 3.69
N LYS A 74 -29.90 -7.01 3.02
CA LYS A 74 -31.08 -6.31 3.55
C LYS A 74 -32.20 -7.26 3.98
N ALA A 75 -32.26 -8.49 3.44
CA ALA A 75 -33.27 -9.46 3.82
C ALA A 75 -32.95 -10.19 5.13
N THR A 76 -31.67 -10.39 5.44
CA THR A 76 -31.20 -11.14 6.63
C THR A 76 -30.51 -10.27 7.66
N GLY A 77 -30.18 -9.01 7.33
CA GLY A 77 -29.37 -8.13 8.16
C GLY A 77 -27.93 -8.61 8.35
N LYS A 78 -27.49 -9.61 7.58
CA LYS A 78 -26.12 -10.11 7.65
C LYS A 78 -25.20 -9.21 6.84
N PHE A 79 -24.17 -8.73 7.48
CA PHE A 79 -23.06 -8.02 6.84
C PHE A 79 -21.89 -8.98 6.63
N ILE A 80 -21.36 -9.04 5.40
CA ILE A 80 -20.14 -9.77 5.10
C ILE A 80 -18.99 -8.78 5.15
N SER A 81 -18.14 -8.88 6.19
CA SER A 81 -16.99 -8.00 6.31
C SER A 81 -16.03 -8.23 5.13
N GLN A 82 -15.41 -7.17 4.65
CA GLN A 82 -14.45 -7.20 3.55
C GLN A 82 -13.27 -8.15 3.79
N ASP A 83 -12.82 -8.30 5.04
CA ASP A 83 -11.75 -9.22 5.42
C ASP A 83 -12.04 -10.69 5.09
N LYS A 84 -13.33 -11.05 5.05
CA LYS A 84 -13.80 -12.39 4.66
C LYS A 84 -14.18 -12.42 3.18
N LEU A 85 -14.79 -11.34 2.70
CA LEU A 85 -15.30 -11.26 1.34
C LEU A 85 -14.16 -11.30 0.30
N ILE A 86 -13.13 -10.48 0.47
CA ILE A 86 -12.03 -10.38 -0.49
C ILE A 86 -11.31 -11.72 -0.67
N PRO A 87 -10.87 -12.43 0.38
CA PRO A 87 -10.27 -13.75 0.24
C PRO A 87 -11.21 -14.77 -0.42
N TYR A 88 -12.49 -14.76 -0.05
CA TYR A 88 -13.49 -15.68 -0.60
C TYR A 88 -13.69 -15.47 -2.11
N VAL A 89 -13.94 -14.24 -2.55
CA VAL A 89 -14.10 -13.93 -3.97
C VAL A 89 -12.84 -14.26 -4.77
N LYS A 90 -11.67 -13.95 -4.21
CA LYS A 90 -10.37 -14.28 -4.80
C LYS A 90 -10.20 -15.78 -5.00
N GLU A 91 -10.48 -16.58 -3.97
CA GLU A 91 -10.43 -18.04 -4.04
C GLU A 91 -11.33 -18.57 -5.15
N LYS A 92 -12.60 -18.15 -5.18
CA LYS A 92 -13.57 -18.58 -6.20
C LYS A 92 -13.15 -18.27 -7.63
N LEU A 93 -12.51 -17.12 -7.85
CA LEU A 93 -12.00 -16.75 -9.17
C LEU A 93 -10.76 -17.57 -9.56
N LEU A 94 -9.83 -17.76 -8.62
CA LEU A 94 -8.58 -18.49 -8.87
C LEU A 94 -8.79 -20.02 -8.99
N ASP A 95 -9.79 -20.58 -8.31
CA ASP A 95 -10.14 -22.00 -8.42
C ASP A 95 -10.46 -22.41 -9.86
N LEU A 96 -10.97 -21.47 -10.65
CA LEU A 96 -11.28 -21.70 -12.07
C LEU A 96 -10.02 -21.88 -12.93
N ASN A 97 -8.84 -21.55 -12.46
CA ASN A 97 -7.57 -21.85 -13.11
C ASN A 97 -7.30 -23.36 -13.22
N ASN A 98 -7.91 -24.17 -12.32
CA ASN A 98 -7.76 -25.62 -12.33
C ASN A 98 -8.51 -26.30 -13.48
N ASN A 99 -9.32 -25.55 -14.23
CA ASN A 99 -10.00 -26.10 -15.40
C ASN A 99 -8.99 -26.41 -16.50
N PRO A 100 -9.05 -27.60 -17.15
CA PRO A 100 -8.17 -27.96 -18.25
C PRO A 100 -8.19 -26.96 -19.42
N ASN A 101 -9.25 -26.20 -19.56
CA ASN A 101 -9.36 -25.15 -20.59
C ASN A 101 -8.88 -23.77 -20.11
N GLY A 102 -8.40 -23.66 -18.87
CA GLY A 102 -8.00 -22.41 -18.25
C GLY A 102 -9.18 -21.68 -17.60
N ASN A 103 -8.92 -20.46 -17.17
CA ASN A 103 -9.92 -19.65 -16.51
C ASN A 103 -10.80 -18.94 -17.56
N ARG A 104 -12.07 -19.29 -17.60
CA ARG A 104 -13.04 -18.72 -18.58
C ARG A 104 -13.18 -17.20 -18.48
N PHE A 105 -12.83 -16.62 -17.36
CA PHE A 105 -12.93 -15.17 -17.14
C PHE A 105 -11.72 -14.39 -17.65
N THR A 106 -10.75 -15.04 -18.29
CA THR A 106 -9.75 -14.35 -19.11
C THR A 106 -10.33 -13.84 -20.44
N GLY A 107 -11.46 -14.43 -20.90
CA GLY A 107 -12.10 -14.07 -22.15
C GLY A 107 -11.46 -14.70 -23.39
N TYR A 108 -10.44 -15.53 -23.22
CA TYR A 108 -9.72 -16.17 -24.32
C TYR A 108 -9.70 -17.69 -24.19
N GLU A 109 -9.79 -18.36 -25.31
CA GLU A 109 -9.56 -19.80 -25.43
C GLU A 109 -8.04 -20.09 -25.43
N LYS A 110 -7.69 -21.37 -25.34
CA LYS A 110 -6.31 -21.82 -25.45
C LYS A 110 -5.67 -21.34 -26.76
N ILE A 111 -4.44 -20.87 -26.68
CA ILE A 111 -3.60 -20.58 -27.84
C ILE A 111 -2.42 -21.53 -27.79
N ASP A 112 -2.12 -22.21 -28.90
CA ASP A 112 -1.07 -23.23 -29.01
C ASP A 112 -1.19 -24.35 -27.93
N GLY A 113 -2.44 -24.72 -27.61
CA GLY A 113 -2.73 -25.75 -26.61
C GLY A 113 -2.51 -25.30 -25.16
N LYS A 114 -2.07 -24.06 -24.92
CA LYS A 114 -1.81 -23.50 -23.60
C LYS A 114 -3.01 -22.68 -23.11
N PRO A 115 -3.60 -23.05 -21.96
CA PRO A 115 -4.71 -22.30 -21.38
C PRO A 115 -4.24 -21.00 -20.71
N PHE A 116 -5.11 -20.01 -20.70
CA PHE A 116 -4.87 -18.81 -19.92
C PHE A 116 -5.31 -19.01 -18.47
N ILE A 117 -4.48 -18.53 -17.54
CA ILE A 117 -4.75 -18.56 -16.11
C ILE A 117 -4.58 -17.16 -15.54
N ILE A 118 -5.40 -16.81 -14.55
CA ILE A 118 -5.29 -15.57 -13.79
C ILE A 118 -4.18 -15.76 -12.74
N ASN A 119 -3.18 -14.87 -12.73
CA ASN A 119 -2.07 -14.95 -11.78
C ASN A 119 -2.31 -14.07 -10.56
N LYS A 120 -2.73 -12.82 -10.79
CA LYS A 120 -2.90 -11.82 -9.74
C LYS A 120 -4.15 -11.01 -10.01
N LEU A 121 -4.78 -10.56 -8.94
CA LEU A 121 -5.95 -9.69 -9.03
C LEU A 121 -5.93 -8.63 -7.94
N LYS A 122 -6.55 -7.49 -8.23
CA LYS A 122 -6.78 -6.40 -7.28
C LYS A 122 -8.25 -6.01 -7.33
N PHE A 123 -8.88 -5.94 -6.16
CA PHE A 123 -10.19 -5.34 -6.01
C PHE A 123 -10.06 -3.83 -6.15
N LEU A 124 -10.83 -3.26 -7.05
CA LEU A 124 -10.89 -1.81 -7.23
C LEU A 124 -11.95 -1.20 -6.31
N ASN A 125 -13.07 -1.89 -6.15
CA ASN A 125 -14.15 -1.51 -5.23
C ASN A 125 -15.13 -2.68 -5.02
N HIS A 126 -16.36 -2.36 -4.55
CA HIS A 126 -17.43 -3.34 -4.33
C HIS A 126 -18.00 -4.01 -5.60
N ARG A 127 -17.53 -3.64 -6.79
CA ARG A 127 -18.05 -4.15 -8.06
C ARG A 127 -16.98 -4.61 -9.03
N TRP A 128 -15.77 -4.02 -8.94
CA TRP A 128 -14.77 -4.16 -9.98
C TRP A 128 -13.51 -4.84 -9.45
N ILE A 129 -12.99 -5.76 -10.25
CA ILE A 129 -11.71 -6.42 -10.07
C ILE A 129 -10.92 -6.21 -11.35
N ILE A 130 -9.64 -5.87 -11.22
CA ILE A 130 -8.67 -5.99 -12.30
C ILE A 130 -7.80 -7.21 -12.03
N ALA A 131 -7.54 -8.01 -13.07
CA ALA A 131 -6.69 -9.18 -12.97
C ALA A 131 -5.76 -9.29 -14.17
N ASP A 132 -4.53 -9.76 -13.93
CA ASP A 132 -3.62 -10.16 -14.98
C ASP A 132 -3.70 -11.66 -15.22
N PHE A 133 -3.51 -12.06 -16.46
CA PHE A 133 -3.49 -13.45 -16.86
C PHE A 133 -2.40 -13.74 -17.90
N ASN A 134 -1.95 -14.97 -17.98
CA ASN A 134 -1.04 -15.42 -19.04
C ASN A 134 -1.25 -16.91 -19.38
N ASN A 135 -0.63 -17.34 -20.49
CA ASN A 135 -0.51 -18.74 -20.90
C ASN A 135 0.94 -19.19 -21.03
N GLY A 136 1.90 -18.41 -20.49
CA GLY A 136 3.33 -18.66 -20.60
C GLY A 136 3.99 -18.12 -21.88
N SER A 137 3.22 -17.64 -22.86
CA SER A 137 3.72 -17.05 -24.11
C SER A 137 3.16 -15.65 -24.34
N MET A 138 1.95 -15.42 -23.90
CA MET A 138 1.23 -14.13 -23.98
C MET A 138 0.70 -13.78 -22.62
N TRP A 139 0.51 -12.50 -22.39
CA TRP A 139 -0.11 -12.00 -21.17
C TRP A 139 -1.22 -11.00 -21.51
N GLY A 140 -2.09 -10.77 -20.56
CA GLY A 140 -3.19 -9.84 -20.74
C GLY A 140 -3.78 -9.39 -19.42
N GLU A 141 -4.74 -8.50 -19.52
CA GLU A 141 -5.46 -7.96 -18.38
C GLU A 141 -6.97 -8.06 -18.62
N VAL A 142 -7.71 -8.27 -17.56
CA VAL A 142 -9.16 -8.30 -17.58
C VAL A 142 -9.75 -7.46 -16.48
N ILE A 143 -10.81 -6.72 -16.81
CA ILE A 143 -11.66 -6.04 -15.84
C ILE A 143 -12.93 -6.86 -15.68
N LEU A 144 -13.18 -7.30 -14.46
CA LEU A 144 -14.33 -8.11 -14.08
C LEU A 144 -15.30 -7.31 -13.21
N LYS A 145 -16.58 -7.56 -13.38
CA LYS A 145 -17.59 -7.29 -12.35
C LYS A 145 -17.78 -8.54 -11.52
N TYR A 146 -17.97 -8.37 -10.22
CA TYR A 146 -18.34 -9.47 -9.34
C TYR A 146 -19.61 -9.14 -8.56
N PHE A 147 -20.37 -10.19 -8.23
CA PHE A 147 -21.64 -10.09 -7.53
C PHE A 147 -21.69 -11.16 -6.45
N ILE A 148 -22.15 -10.77 -5.28
CA ILE A 148 -22.52 -11.71 -4.22
C ILE A 148 -24.00 -11.98 -4.36
N ASN A 149 -24.34 -13.23 -4.63
CA ASN A 149 -25.72 -13.66 -4.78
C ASN A 149 -26.39 -13.83 -3.39
N PRO A 150 -27.73 -13.84 -3.33
CA PRO A 150 -28.47 -14.05 -2.08
C PRO A 150 -28.14 -15.38 -1.36
N ASP A 151 -27.69 -16.37 -2.08
CA ASP A 151 -27.23 -17.68 -1.59
C ASP A 151 -25.74 -17.70 -1.17
N GLU A 152 -25.13 -16.52 -1.07
CA GLU A 152 -23.72 -16.31 -0.74
C GLU A 152 -22.72 -16.84 -1.79
N THR A 153 -23.20 -17.27 -2.97
CA THR A 153 -22.31 -17.61 -4.08
C THR A 153 -21.78 -16.36 -4.78
N VAL A 154 -20.68 -16.51 -5.53
CA VAL A 154 -20.06 -15.42 -6.30
C VAL A 154 -20.27 -15.68 -7.79
N SER A 155 -20.74 -14.66 -8.50
CA SER A 155 -20.77 -14.64 -9.96
C SER A 155 -19.86 -13.54 -10.51
N PHE A 156 -19.33 -13.77 -11.71
CA PHE A 156 -18.44 -12.85 -12.39
C PHE A 156 -18.93 -12.58 -13.80
N GLU A 157 -18.66 -11.35 -14.28
CA GLU A 157 -18.88 -10.94 -15.68
C GLU A 157 -17.62 -10.25 -16.19
N ILE A 158 -17.22 -10.54 -17.43
CA ILE A 158 -16.16 -9.81 -18.12
C ILE A 158 -16.72 -8.45 -18.55
N ALA A 159 -16.10 -7.37 -18.12
CA ALA A 159 -16.40 -6.03 -18.59
C ALA A 159 -15.55 -5.68 -19.80
N GLU A 160 -14.23 -5.94 -19.71
CA GLU A 160 -13.27 -5.70 -20.79
C GLU A 160 -12.07 -6.63 -20.58
N THR A 161 -11.50 -7.09 -21.69
CA THR A 161 -10.28 -7.93 -21.65
C THR A 161 -9.39 -7.57 -22.82
N ILE A 162 -8.09 -7.58 -22.56
CA ILE A 162 -7.08 -7.28 -23.57
C ILE A 162 -5.91 -8.25 -23.43
N ILE A 163 -5.37 -8.68 -24.57
CA ILE A 163 -4.16 -9.49 -24.65
C ILE A 163 -3.06 -8.68 -25.32
N TYR A 164 -1.86 -8.84 -24.82
CA TYR A 164 -0.67 -8.17 -25.34
C TYR A 164 0.22 -9.20 -26.03
N SER A 165 0.62 -8.89 -27.27
CA SER A 165 1.67 -9.62 -27.95
C SER A 165 3.01 -9.17 -27.39
N GLN A 166 3.90 -10.12 -27.13
CA GLN A 166 5.31 -9.81 -26.85
C GLN A 166 6.02 -9.40 -28.12
#